data_5a60e527517db8fce1bd8ba3fb4a63f6
#
_entry.id   5a60e527517db8fce1bd8ba3fb4a63f6
#
_cell.length_a   1.000
_cell.length_b   1.000
_cell.length_c   1.000
_cell.angle_alpha   90.00
_cell.angle_beta   90.00
_cell.angle_gamma   90.00
#
_symmetry.space_group_name_H-M   'P 1'
#
loop_
_entity.id
_entity.type
_entity.pdbx_description
1 polymer ?
#
loop_
_entity_poly.entity_id
_entity_poly.type
_entity_poly.pdbx_seq_one_letter_code
_entity_poly.pdbx_strand_id
1 'polypeptide(L)'
;MQRYFTIILLLLSAGNLVIAQTDKGSSKVERTSIPKVGIIQNLSDSALLEIVQRQTFRYFWHNAHPVSGLALERSDTVLAEHYWDYINEAWDEPNFSRTIFGPNACAIGGTGFGIMGTIVAVEREWIGRDTAVRRLIKIADFLANADCFHGIYPHFMDGRTGKTIKFDRLDDGADLVETSYLLMGFLCAR
;
A
#
# COMPACT_ATOMS: atom_id res chain seq x y z
N MET A 1 1.27 20.30 -14.38
CA MET A 1 0.49 19.90 -13.21
C MET A 1 -0.96 19.56 -13.55
N GLN A 2 -1.70 20.43 -14.24
CA GLN A 2 -3.15 20.27 -14.52
C GLN A 2 -3.53 19.05 -15.42
N ARG A 3 -2.64 18.60 -16.30
CA ARG A 3 -2.92 17.47 -17.22
C ARG A 3 -2.92 16.08 -16.57
N TYR A 4 -2.13 15.88 -15.52
CA TYR A 4 -2.04 14.58 -14.84
C TYR A 4 -3.18 14.37 -13.85
N PHE A 5 -3.69 15.44 -13.26
CA PHE A 5 -4.89 15.41 -12.42
C PHE A 5 -6.11 14.90 -13.19
N THR A 6 -6.18 15.24 -14.49
CA THR A 6 -7.28 14.82 -15.37
C THR A 6 -7.25 13.31 -15.65
N ILE A 7 -6.06 12.70 -15.75
CA ILE A 7 -5.95 11.25 -16.00
C ILE A 7 -6.38 10.46 -14.76
N ILE A 8 -5.96 10.87 -13.55
CA ILE A 8 -6.37 10.23 -12.30
C ILE A 8 -7.87 10.42 -12.05
N LEU A 9 -8.41 11.60 -12.33
CA LEU A 9 -9.84 11.90 -12.16
C LEU A 9 -10.73 11.17 -13.19
N LEU A 10 -10.26 11.00 -14.44
CA LEU A 10 -10.95 10.21 -15.46
C LEU A 10 -11.04 8.72 -15.12
N LEU A 11 -10.09 8.20 -14.35
CA LEU A 11 -10.13 6.83 -13.85
C LEU A 11 -11.21 6.61 -12.77
N LEU A 12 -11.58 7.68 -12.07
CA LEU A 12 -12.54 7.63 -10.95
C LEU A 12 -13.97 8.05 -11.36
N SER A 13 -14.15 8.73 -12.50
CA SER A 13 -15.46 9.30 -12.89
C SER A 13 -16.42 8.35 -13.63
N ALA A 14 -16.01 7.13 -13.98
CA ALA A 14 -16.83 6.18 -14.71
C ALA A 14 -17.71 5.26 -13.82
N GLY A 15 -17.67 5.44 -12.50
CA GLY A 15 -18.50 4.70 -11.54
C GLY A 15 -19.61 5.59 -10.99
N ASN A 16 -20.88 5.21 -11.17
CA ASN A 16 -22.04 5.88 -10.60
C ASN A 16 -21.83 6.14 -9.11
N LEU A 17 -21.77 7.40 -8.70
CA LEU A 17 -21.69 7.85 -7.33
C LEU A 17 -23.03 7.55 -6.63
N VAL A 18 -23.14 6.38 -6.02
CA VAL A 18 -24.21 6.11 -5.06
C VAL A 18 -23.71 6.57 -3.71
N ILE A 19 -24.24 7.69 -3.22
CA ILE A 19 -24.03 8.16 -1.85
C ILE A 19 -24.77 7.18 -0.94
N ALA A 20 -24.06 6.24 -0.35
CA ALA A 20 -24.59 5.36 0.67
C ALA A 20 -24.43 5.98 2.06
N GLN A 21 -25.51 5.95 2.81
CA GLN A 21 -25.65 6.40 4.19
C GLN A 21 -24.59 5.77 5.10
N THR A 22 -24.16 6.58 6.07
CA THR A 22 -23.21 6.19 7.13
C THR A 22 -23.78 5.06 7.97
N ASP A 23 -23.37 3.84 7.70
CA ASP A 23 -23.54 2.74 8.64
C ASP A 23 -22.37 2.74 9.63
N LYS A 24 -22.65 3.02 10.90
CA LYS A 24 -21.71 2.92 12.01
C LYS A 24 -21.56 1.45 12.44
N GLY A 25 -21.22 0.60 11.49
CA GLY A 25 -20.81 -0.77 11.74
C GLY A 25 -19.30 -0.87 11.79
N SER A 26 -18.70 -0.79 12.96
CA SER A 26 -17.33 -1.26 13.19
C SER A 26 -17.27 -2.74 12.85
N SER A 27 -16.98 -3.07 11.59
CA SER A 27 -16.61 -4.43 11.24
C SER A 27 -15.22 -4.68 11.87
N LYS A 28 -15.21 -5.33 13.03
CA LYS A 28 -14.00 -5.98 13.54
C LYS A 28 -13.52 -6.89 12.43
N VAL A 29 -12.41 -6.50 11.77
CA VAL A 29 -11.68 -7.39 10.88
C VAL A 29 -11.28 -8.58 11.76
N GLU A 30 -11.87 -9.73 11.50
CA GLU A 30 -11.60 -10.95 12.24
C GLU A 30 -10.11 -11.27 12.04
N ARG A 31 -9.33 -11.08 13.10
CA ARG A 31 -7.91 -11.41 13.12
C ARG A 31 -7.80 -12.92 13.03
N THR A 32 -7.67 -13.47 11.84
CA THR A 32 -7.29 -14.87 11.70
C THR A 32 -5.90 -15.03 12.30
N SER A 33 -5.85 -15.57 13.50
CA SER A 33 -4.59 -15.91 14.17
C SER A 33 -3.88 -16.95 13.32
N ILE A 34 -2.78 -16.53 12.69
CA ILE A 34 -1.90 -17.47 12.00
C ILE A 34 -1.05 -18.12 13.08
N PRO A 35 -0.94 -19.46 13.10
CA PRO A 35 -0.04 -20.12 14.03
C PRO A 35 1.36 -19.55 13.86
N LYS A 36 1.97 -19.10 14.96
CA LYS A 36 3.25 -18.41 14.96
C LYS A 36 4.44 -19.28 14.52
N VAL A 37 4.30 -20.60 14.61
CA VAL A 37 5.37 -21.56 14.29
C VAL A 37 4.75 -22.86 13.83
N GLY A 38 5.23 -23.38 12.72
CA GLY A 38 4.93 -24.74 12.25
C GLY A 38 4.90 -24.83 10.71
N ILE A 39 5.35 -25.96 10.23
CA ILE A 39 5.16 -26.33 8.83
C ILE A 39 3.71 -26.78 8.68
N ILE A 40 2.93 -26.08 7.86
CA ILE A 40 1.57 -26.49 7.54
C ILE A 40 1.69 -27.71 6.59
N GLN A 41 1.18 -28.85 7.04
CA GLN A 41 1.23 -30.09 6.26
C GLN A 41 -0.14 -30.45 5.68
N ASN A 42 -0.14 -31.26 4.63
CA ASN A 42 -1.36 -31.85 4.05
C ASN A 42 -2.37 -30.85 3.49
N LEU A 43 -1.90 -29.71 3.02
CA LEU A 43 -2.74 -28.77 2.27
C LEU A 43 -2.84 -29.20 0.80
N SER A 44 -4.02 -28.98 0.20
CA SER A 44 -4.11 -28.97 -1.25
C SER A 44 -3.40 -27.75 -1.83
N ASP A 45 -2.97 -27.81 -3.08
CA ASP A 45 -2.30 -26.69 -3.76
C ASP A 45 -3.15 -25.42 -3.73
N SER A 46 -4.46 -25.54 -3.91
CA SER A 46 -5.37 -24.39 -3.86
C SER A 46 -5.43 -23.75 -2.47
N ALA A 47 -5.45 -24.56 -1.42
CA ALA A 47 -5.45 -24.07 -0.04
C ALA A 47 -4.11 -23.40 0.32
N LEU A 48 -3.00 -23.96 -0.14
CA LEU A 48 -1.68 -23.39 0.03
C LEU A 48 -1.57 -22.03 -0.69
N LEU A 49 -2.00 -21.96 -1.95
CA LEU A 49 -1.99 -20.73 -2.74
C LEU A 49 -2.85 -19.64 -2.10
N GLU A 50 -4.04 -20.00 -1.58
CA GLU A 50 -4.89 -19.04 -0.86
C GLU A 50 -4.18 -18.44 0.35
N ILE A 51 -3.52 -19.28 1.16
CA ILE A 51 -2.76 -18.82 2.33
C ILE A 51 -1.62 -17.91 1.91
N VAL A 52 -0.82 -18.31 0.91
CA VAL A 52 0.32 -17.53 0.43
C VAL A 52 -0.13 -16.16 -0.09
N GLN A 53 -1.15 -16.13 -0.94
CA GLN A 53 -1.67 -14.88 -1.50
C GLN A 53 -2.19 -13.94 -0.39
N ARG A 54 -2.94 -14.49 0.56
CA ARG A 54 -3.50 -13.72 1.68
C ARG A 54 -2.40 -13.15 2.59
N GLN A 55 -1.34 -13.91 2.84
CA GLN A 55 -0.19 -13.44 3.61
C GLN A 55 0.59 -12.36 2.88
N THR A 56 0.81 -12.54 1.58
CA THR A 56 1.47 -11.53 0.74
C THR A 56 0.66 -10.22 0.72
N PHE A 57 -0.65 -10.30 0.56
CA PHE A 57 -1.53 -9.13 0.60
C PHE A 57 -1.44 -8.38 1.94
N ARG A 58 -1.32 -9.11 3.06
CA ARG A 58 -1.18 -8.48 4.39
C ARG A 58 0.00 -7.53 4.48
N TYR A 59 1.12 -7.83 3.82
CA TYR A 59 2.25 -6.92 3.76
C TYR A 59 1.83 -5.55 3.21
N PHE A 60 1.17 -5.51 2.08
CA PHE A 60 0.74 -4.27 1.45
C PHE A 60 -0.42 -3.58 2.18
N TRP A 61 -1.28 -4.35 2.81
CA TRP A 61 -2.48 -3.80 3.45
C TRP A 61 -2.22 -3.27 4.85
N HIS A 62 -1.52 -4.04 5.66
CA HIS A 62 -1.29 -3.73 7.06
C HIS A 62 -0.02 -2.90 7.28
N ASN A 63 1.02 -3.12 6.47
CA ASN A 63 2.26 -2.36 6.56
C ASN A 63 2.29 -1.16 5.58
N ALA A 64 1.16 -0.76 5.01
CA ALA A 64 1.09 0.48 4.26
C ALA A 64 1.34 1.67 5.17
N HIS A 65 2.11 2.65 4.68
CA HIS A 65 2.41 3.85 5.44
C HIS A 65 1.11 4.59 5.82
N PRO A 66 0.88 4.92 7.10
CA PRO A 66 -0.42 5.40 7.58
C PRO A 66 -0.81 6.77 7.05
N VAL A 67 0.15 7.65 6.75
CA VAL A 67 -0.14 8.97 6.16
C VAL A 67 -0.44 8.85 4.69
N SER A 68 0.39 8.16 3.91
CA SER A 68 0.29 8.10 2.45
C SER A 68 -0.51 6.91 1.92
N GLY A 69 -0.51 5.80 2.62
CA GLY A 69 -1.00 4.52 2.11
C GLY A 69 -0.02 3.80 1.18
N LEU A 70 1.17 4.38 0.93
CA LEU A 70 2.21 3.77 0.13
C LEU A 70 2.77 2.50 0.79
N ALA A 71 3.29 1.57 0.00
CA ALA A 71 3.95 0.39 0.50
C ALA A 71 5.32 0.75 1.10
N LEU A 72 5.58 0.32 2.33
CA LEU A 72 6.90 0.47 2.93
C LEU A 72 7.95 -0.30 2.13
N GLU A 73 9.19 0.17 2.14
CA GLU A 73 10.31 -0.52 1.52
C GLU A 73 10.51 -1.90 2.14
N ARG A 74 10.44 -1.98 3.46
CA ARG A 74 10.44 -3.24 4.23
C ARG A 74 9.75 -3.08 5.58
N SER A 75 9.45 -4.19 6.23
CA SER A 75 9.03 -4.23 7.62
C SER A 75 9.93 -5.16 8.42
N ASP A 76 10.16 -4.83 9.69
CA ASP A 76 10.86 -5.72 10.62
C ASP A 76 9.84 -6.73 11.18
N THR A 77 10.09 -8.02 10.94
CA THR A 77 9.20 -9.10 11.40
C THR A 77 9.19 -9.25 12.93
N VAL A 78 10.26 -8.86 13.61
CA VAL A 78 10.34 -8.91 15.08
C VAL A 78 9.46 -7.82 15.69
N LEU A 79 9.32 -6.68 15.03
CA LEU A 79 8.50 -5.57 15.48
C LEU A 79 7.05 -5.66 14.93
N ALA A 80 6.76 -6.55 14.00
CA ALA A 80 5.45 -6.63 13.35
C ALA A 80 4.31 -6.91 14.36
N GLU A 81 4.57 -7.59 15.47
CA GLU A 81 3.57 -7.81 16.53
C GLU A 81 3.29 -6.53 17.30
N HIS A 82 4.34 -5.81 17.70
CA HIS A 82 4.21 -4.51 18.36
C HIS A 82 3.69 -3.45 17.41
N TYR A 83 4.12 -3.48 16.16
CA TYR A 83 3.70 -2.59 15.09
C TYR A 83 2.20 -2.66 14.82
N TRP A 84 1.60 -3.83 14.92
CA TRP A 84 0.17 -4.03 14.69
C TRP A 84 -0.71 -3.38 15.77
N ASP A 85 -0.29 -3.49 17.02
CA ASP A 85 -0.96 -2.81 18.12
C ASP A 85 -0.73 -1.30 18.09
N TYR A 86 0.39 -0.89 17.54
CA TYR A 86 0.81 0.50 17.41
C TYR A 86 0.04 1.28 16.34
N ILE A 87 -0.27 0.69 15.19
CA ILE A 87 -1.08 1.33 14.15
C ILE A 87 -2.49 1.66 14.62
N ASN A 88 -3.00 0.95 15.62
CA ASN A 88 -4.33 1.18 16.15
C ASN A 88 -4.37 2.28 17.22
N GLU A 89 -3.27 2.68 17.80
CA GLU A 89 -3.27 3.63 18.91
C GLU A 89 -2.43 4.91 18.73
N ALA A 90 -1.26 4.92 18.18
CA ALA A 90 -0.47 6.11 17.81
C ALA A 90 0.85 5.75 17.12
N TRP A 91 1.38 6.66 16.30
CA TRP A 91 2.71 6.54 15.73
C TRP A 91 3.77 6.93 16.75
N ASP A 92 4.62 5.98 17.11
CA ASP A 92 5.86 6.28 17.82
C ASP A 92 7.05 5.98 16.90
N GLU A 93 7.69 7.03 16.42
CA GLU A 93 8.73 7.00 15.39
C GLU A 93 10.00 6.21 15.73
N PRO A 94 10.45 6.12 16.99
CA PRO A 94 11.75 5.55 17.29
C PRO A 94 11.90 4.05 16.97
N ASN A 95 10.79 3.33 16.81
CA ASN A 95 10.79 1.88 16.65
C ASN A 95 10.54 1.41 15.21
N PHE A 96 10.36 2.36 14.29
CA PHE A 96 9.97 2.06 12.94
C PHE A 96 11.18 1.82 12.05
N SER A 97 11.36 0.61 11.59
CA SER A 97 12.31 0.22 10.54
C SER A 97 13.79 0.59 10.78
N ARG A 98 14.61 -0.41 10.93
CA ARG A 98 16.07 -0.31 10.83
C ARG A 98 16.55 -0.28 9.38
N THR A 99 15.78 0.29 8.47
CA THR A 99 16.21 0.41 7.08
C THR A 99 17.26 1.50 6.98
N ILE A 100 18.21 1.34 6.07
CA ILE A 100 19.20 2.37 5.75
C ILE A 100 18.55 3.64 5.20
N PHE A 101 17.32 3.55 4.73
CA PHE A 101 16.53 4.64 4.14
C PHE A 101 15.58 5.32 5.14
N GLY A 102 15.55 4.84 6.38
CA GLY A 102 14.72 5.38 7.45
C GLY A 102 13.31 4.76 7.53
N PRO A 103 12.59 5.09 8.61
CA PRO A 103 11.34 4.42 8.97
C PRO A 103 10.16 4.73 8.04
N ASN A 104 10.20 5.82 7.31
CA ASN A 104 9.13 6.26 6.42
C ASN A 104 9.40 5.91 4.95
N ALA A 105 10.47 5.14 4.66
CA ALA A 105 10.82 4.81 3.30
C ALA A 105 9.77 3.92 2.66
N CYS A 106 9.16 4.42 1.60
CA CYS A 106 8.17 3.73 0.79
C CYS A 106 8.72 3.47 -0.60
N ALA A 107 8.47 2.27 -1.12
CA ALA A 107 8.84 1.87 -2.48
C ALA A 107 7.72 2.23 -3.45
N ILE A 108 8.04 2.98 -4.50
CA ILE A 108 7.05 3.45 -5.48
C ILE A 108 6.49 2.29 -6.30
N GLY A 109 7.33 1.44 -6.86
CA GLY A 109 6.87 0.25 -7.59
C GLY A 109 6.21 -0.78 -6.69
N GLY A 110 6.73 -0.95 -5.46
CA GLY A 110 6.09 -1.75 -4.43
C GLY A 110 4.65 -1.30 -4.15
N THR A 111 4.40 0.00 -4.18
CA THR A 111 3.04 0.56 -4.07
C THR A 111 2.15 0.15 -5.25
N GLY A 112 2.70 0.12 -6.48
CA GLY A 112 1.97 -0.38 -7.65
C GLY A 112 1.53 -1.85 -7.49
N PHE A 113 2.41 -2.72 -7.00
CA PHE A 113 2.06 -4.10 -6.66
C PHE A 113 1.02 -4.18 -5.55
N GLY A 114 1.11 -3.31 -4.53
CA GLY A 114 0.11 -3.21 -3.46
C GLY A 114 -1.28 -2.83 -3.97
N ILE A 115 -1.37 -1.95 -4.97
CA ILE A 115 -2.62 -1.60 -5.64
C ILE A 115 -3.20 -2.82 -6.35
N MET A 116 -2.40 -3.55 -7.13
CA MET A 116 -2.86 -4.79 -7.80
C MET A 116 -3.30 -5.84 -6.78
N GLY A 117 -2.55 -6.03 -5.69
CA GLY A 117 -2.94 -6.90 -4.59
C GLY A 117 -4.26 -6.50 -3.93
N THR A 118 -4.54 -5.19 -3.85
CA THR A 118 -5.80 -4.66 -3.32
C THR A 118 -6.99 -5.04 -4.22
N ILE A 119 -6.83 -5.05 -5.54
CA ILE A 119 -7.87 -5.50 -6.47
C ILE A 119 -8.16 -6.99 -6.28
N VAL A 120 -7.11 -7.81 -6.19
CA VAL A 120 -7.26 -9.25 -5.89
C VAL A 120 -7.99 -9.46 -4.58
N ALA A 121 -7.67 -8.68 -3.54
CA ALA A 121 -8.29 -8.80 -2.23
C ALA A 121 -9.79 -8.43 -2.25
N VAL A 122 -10.21 -7.50 -3.09
CA VAL A 122 -11.63 -7.18 -3.32
C VAL A 122 -12.32 -8.33 -4.04
N GLU A 123 -11.74 -8.86 -5.13
CA GLU A 123 -12.29 -9.99 -5.87
C GLU A 123 -12.38 -11.28 -5.05
N ARG A 124 -11.46 -11.44 -4.09
CA ARG A 124 -11.46 -12.55 -3.14
C ARG A 124 -12.29 -12.29 -1.87
N GLU A 125 -12.97 -11.15 -1.80
CA GLU A 125 -13.79 -10.76 -0.64
C GLU A 125 -13.02 -10.66 0.69
N TRP A 126 -11.69 -10.47 0.63
CA TRP A 126 -10.87 -10.26 1.83
C TRP A 126 -11.08 -8.88 2.43
N ILE A 127 -11.41 -7.90 1.59
CA ILE A 127 -11.73 -6.52 1.97
C ILE A 127 -12.92 -6.01 1.15
N GLY A 128 -13.68 -5.08 1.73
CA GLY A 128 -14.77 -4.42 1.02
C GLY A 128 -14.26 -3.42 -0.04
N ARG A 129 -14.96 -3.34 -1.17
CA ARG A 129 -14.66 -2.45 -2.30
C ARG A 129 -14.53 -0.98 -1.85
N ASP A 130 -15.45 -0.49 -1.03
CA ASP A 130 -15.41 0.91 -0.56
C ASP A 130 -14.15 1.22 0.25
N THR A 131 -13.67 0.26 1.03
CA THR A 131 -12.43 0.41 1.80
C THR A 131 -11.21 0.42 0.88
N ALA A 132 -11.20 -0.41 -0.15
CA ALA A 132 -10.17 -0.40 -1.18
C ALA A 132 -10.14 0.96 -1.91
N VAL A 133 -11.29 1.45 -2.37
CA VAL A 133 -11.41 2.74 -3.07
C VAL A 133 -10.87 3.88 -2.21
N ARG A 134 -11.25 3.95 -0.93
CA ARG A 134 -10.71 4.97 0.00
C ARG A 134 -9.19 4.91 0.12
N ARG A 135 -8.61 3.70 0.14
CA ARG A 135 -7.15 3.51 0.17
C ARG A 135 -6.50 4.02 -1.12
N LEU A 136 -7.06 3.69 -2.28
CA LEU A 136 -6.52 4.11 -3.57
C LEU A 136 -6.60 5.63 -3.76
N ILE A 137 -7.70 6.25 -3.35
CA ILE A 137 -7.85 7.72 -3.35
C ILE A 137 -6.78 8.35 -2.46
N LYS A 138 -6.59 7.83 -1.25
CA LYS A 138 -5.56 8.33 -0.33
C LYS A 138 -4.15 8.28 -0.96
N ILE A 139 -3.80 7.17 -1.61
CA ILE A 139 -2.51 7.04 -2.33
C ILE A 139 -2.41 8.07 -3.45
N ALA A 140 -3.45 8.20 -4.26
CA ALA A 140 -3.47 9.14 -5.39
C ALA A 140 -3.35 10.60 -4.93
N ASP A 141 -4.09 11.00 -3.90
CA ASP A 141 -4.06 12.35 -3.34
C ASP A 141 -2.69 12.68 -2.74
N PHE A 142 -2.06 11.72 -2.06
CA PHE A 142 -0.72 11.90 -1.54
C PHE A 142 0.30 12.10 -2.67
N LEU A 143 0.29 11.22 -3.68
CA LEU A 143 1.20 11.28 -4.81
C LEU A 143 1.01 12.55 -5.66
N ALA A 144 -0.20 13.09 -5.74
CA ALA A 144 -0.47 14.34 -6.45
C ALA A 144 0.31 15.54 -5.89
N ASN A 145 0.75 15.48 -4.63
CA ASN A 145 1.47 16.53 -3.93
C ASN A 145 2.92 16.13 -3.57
N ALA A 146 3.35 14.95 -3.98
CA ALA A 146 4.68 14.43 -3.68
C ALA A 146 5.72 14.87 -4.71
N ASP A 147 6.99 14.71 -4.35
CA ASP A 147 8.10 14.98 -5.26
C ASP A 147 8.03 14.09 -6.50
N CYS A 148 8.16 14.70 -7.67
CA CYS A 148 8.33 14.02 -8.93
C CYS A 148 9.12 14.87 -9.91
N PHE A 149 9.83 14.26 -10.84
CA PHE A 149 10.56 14.94 -11.89
C PHE A 149 9.93 14.63 -13.25
N HIS A 150 9.34 15.62 -13.90
CA HIS A 150 8.61 15.46 -15.16
C HIS A 150 7.52 14.37 -15.14
N GLY A 151 6.89 14.17 -13.98
CA GLY A 151 5.88 13.13 -13.79
C GLY A 151 6.43 11.74 -13.46
N ILE A 152 7.73 11.60 -13.29
CA ILE A 152 8.41 10.38 -12.86
C ILE A 152 8.71 10.47 -11.36
N TYR A 153 8.29 9.48 -10.61
CA TYR A 153 8.51 9.39 -9.17
C TYR A 153 9.88 8.79 -8.85
N PRO A 154 10.44 9.04 -7.65
CA PRO A 154 11.71 8.46 -7.23
C PRO A 154 11.60 6.95 -6.97
N HIS A 155 12.73 6.29 -6.77
CA HIS A 155 12.78 4.90 -6.32
C HIS A 155 12.11 4.76 -4.94
N PHE A 156 12.60 5.55 -3.96
CA PHE A 156 12.03 5.63 -2.63
C PHE A 156 11.53 7.02 -2.32
N MET A 157 10.46 7.06 -1.55
CA MET A 157 9.80 8.28 -1.11
C MET A 157 9.53 8.22 0.40
N ASP A 158 9.71 9.33 1.08
CA ASP A 158 9.26 9.47 2.47
C ASP A 158 7.73 9.50 2.49
N GLY A 159 7.13 8.47 3.06
CA GLY A 159 5.68 8.28 3.08
C GLY A 159 4.91 9.28 3.92
N ARG A 160 5.59 10.10 4.75
CA ARG A 160 5.00 11.17 5.55
C ARG A 160 4.97 12.48 4.78
N THR A 161 6.09 12.81 4.12
CA THR A 161 6.31 14.13 3.55
C THR A 161 6.19 14.19 2.03
N GLY A 162 6.22 13.05 1.36
CA GLY A 162 6.25 12.94 -0.10
C GLY A 162 7.60 13.36 -0.71
N LYS A 163 8.66 13.46 0.11
CA LYS A 163 9.99 13.85 -0.36
C LYS A 163 10.76 12.65 -0.88
N THR A 164 11.58 12.90 -1.91
CA THR A 164 12.50 11.91 -2.45
C THR A 164 13.48 11.44 -1.38
N ILE A 165 13.63 10.13 -1.24
CA ILE A 165 14.71 9.49 -0.49
C ILE A 165 15.71 8.96 -1.53
N LYS A 166 16.96 9.40 -1.42
CA LYS A 166 18.01 8.97 -2.33
C LYS A 166 18.29 7.48 -2.19
N PHE A 167 18.27 6.78 -3.31
CA PHE A 167 18.68 5.38 -3.37
C PHE A 167 20.21 5.26 -3.39
N ASP A 168 20.84 6.10 -4.21
CA ASP A 168 22.30 6.20 -4.38
C ASP A 168 22.69 7.66 -4.65
N ARG A 169 23.99 7.92 -4.75
CA ARG A 169 24.54 9.23 -5.12
C ARG A 169 24.09 9.71 -6.50
N LEU A 170 23.87 8.77 -7.42
CA LEU A 170 23.46 9.03 -8.80
C LEU A 170 21.98 8.71 -9.05
N ASP A 171 21.29 8.13 -8.06
CA ASP A 171 19.86 7.83 -8.08
C ASP A 171 19.19 8.57 -6.93
N ASP A 172 18.94 9.86 -7.16
CA ASP A 172 18.37 10.79 -6.19
C ASP A 172 17.09 11.49 -6.70
N GLY A 173 16.48 10.95 -7.74
CA GLY A 173 15.33 11.59 -8.38
C GLY A 173 14.37 10.61 -9.03
N ALA A 174 14.22 10.74 -10.34
CA ALA A 174 13.24 10.00 -11.12
C ALA A 174 13.68 8.55 -11.42
N ASP A 175 12.78 7.59 -11.15
CA ASP A 175 12.94 6.18 -11.51
C ASP A 175 11.83 5.73 -12.45
N LEU A 176 12.18 5.45 -13.71
CA LEU A 176 11.23 5.02 -14.73
C LEU A 176 10.64 3.64 -14.45
N VAL A 177 11.43 2.74 -13.86
CA VAL A 177 11.01 1.36 -13.58
C VAL A 177 9.98 1.35 -12.47
N GLU A 178 10.30 2.00 -11.36
CA GLU A 178 9.40 2.12 -10.21
C GLU A 178 8.09 2.84 -10.59
N THR A 179 8.20 3.94 -11.33
CA THR A 179 7.02 4.67 -11.82
C THR A 179 6.18 3.82 -12.77
N SER A 180 6.78 2.98 -13.61
CA SER A 180 6.05 2.09 -14.51
C SER A 180 5.20 1.07 -13.74
N TYR A 181 5.74 0.47 -12.68
CA TYR A 181 4.99 -0.43 -11.81
C TYR A 181 3.85 0.28 -11.07
N LEU A 182 4.10 1.51 -10.59
CA LEU A 182 3.04 2.33 -9.98
C LEU A 182 1.89 2.59 -10.95
N LEU A 183 2.22 3.04 -12.17
CA LEU A 183 1.22 3.31 -13.21
C LEU A 183 0.46 2.05 -13.61
N MET A 184 1.14 0.91 -13.72
CA MET A 184 0.49 -0.38 -14.00
C MET A 184 -0.53 -0.73 -12.92
N GLY A 185 -0.20 -0.53 -11.64
CA GLY A 185 -1.14 -0.71 -10.53
C GLY A 185 -2.40 0.15 -10.70
N PHE A 186 -2.25 1.43 -10.98
CA PHE A 186 -3.39 2.33 -11.20
C PHE A 186 -4.19 1.99 -12.47
N LEU A 187 -3.53 1.54 -13.54
CA LEU A 187 -4.23 1.10 -14.75
C LEU A 187 -5.07 -0.15 -14.49
N CYS A 188 -4.60 -1.08 -13.66
CA CYS A 188 -5.39 -2.24 -13.25
C CYS A 188 -6.59 -1.86 -12.37
N ALA A 189 -6.49 -0.79 -11.59
CA ALA A 189 -7.55 -0.32 -10.71
C ALA A 189 -8.65 0.50 -11.40
N ARG A 190 -8.53 0.71 -12.69
CA ARG A 190 -9.44 1.52 -13.52
C ARG A 190 -10.87 0.98 -13.62
#